data_0ad556077fcc8bf909cc76cd44fa2629
#
_entry.id   0ad556077fcc8bf909cc76cd44fa2629
#
_cell.length_a   1.000
_cell.length_b   1.000
_cell.length_c   1.000
_cell.angle_alpha   90.00
_cell.angle_beta   90.00
_cell.angle_gamma   90.00
#
_symmetry.space_group_name_H-M   'P 1'
#
loop_
_entity.id
_entity.type
_entity.pdbx_description
1 polymer ?
#
loop_
_entity_poly.entity_id
_entity_poly.type
_entity_poly.pdbx_seq_one_letter_code
_entity_poly.pdbx_strand_id
1 'polypeptide(L)'
;DGSQRALNMLFAIRTIQERSGKDLGATFLSGTTISNSLTELYLLFKYLRPQALEKQGINSFDAWAAVFAKKSTDYEFSITNDIIQKERFRTFIKVPELAAFYAEICDFRTAKDIGIDRPEKNEILHNIPPTPEQEVFIGKLMEFAKSGDATILGRSPLSESEERAKMLIATDYARKMSLDLRMIDENAYSDH
;
A
#
# COMPACT_ATOMS: atom_id res chain seq x y z
N ASP A 1 -4.28 8.77 9.09
CA ASP A 1 -3.41 9.90 9.45
C ASP A 1 -2.77 10.42 8.18
N GLY A 2 -3.23 11.60 7.72
CA GLY A 2 -2.66 12.25 6.57
C GLY A 2 -1.29 12.89 6.90
N SER A 3 -0.38 12.87 5.94
CA SER A 3 0.90 13.57 6.06
C SER A 3 0.69 15.08 6.11
N GLN A 4 1.38 15.79 7.01
CA GLN A 4 1.35 17.25 7.07
C GLN A 4 1.78 17.88 5.72
N ARG A 5 2.70 17.23 5.00
CA ARG A 5 3.12 17.66 3.66
C ARG A 5 1.99 17.60 2.65
N ALA A 6 1.19 16.52 2.67
CA ALA A 6 0.04 16.37 1.78
C ALA A 6 -1.02 17.43 2.08
N LEU A 7 -1.27 17.73 3.35
CA LEU A 7 -2.19 18.78 3.77
C LEU A 7 -1.73 20.17 3.31
N ASN A 8 -0.45 20.50 3.52
CA ASN A 8 0.13 21.77 3.09
C ASN A 8 0.05 21.93 1.56
N MET A 9 0.33 20.86 0.81
CA MET A 9 0.20 20.85 -0.65
C MET A 9 -1.25 21.07 -1.08
N LEU A 10 -2.21 20.42 -0.42
CA LEU A 10 -3.63 20.61 -0.69
C LEU A 10 -4.03 22.09 -0.50
N PHE A 11 -3.64 22.71 0.60
CA PHE A 11 -3.94 24.12 0.84
C PHE A 11 -3.30 25.05 -0.20
N ALA A 12 -2.05 24.80 -0.58
CA ALA A 12 -1.36 25.61 -1.61
C ALA A 12 -2.10 25.52 -2.96
N ILE A 13 -2.46 24.31 -3.39
CA ILE A 13 -3.20 24.09 -4.63
C ILE A 13 -4.59 24.73 -4.56
N ARG A 14 -5.30 24.61 -3.45
CA ARG A 14 -6.61 25.24 -3.24
C ARG A 14 -6.51 26.77 -3.34
N THR A 15 -5.51 27.37 -2.74
CA THR A 15 -5.29 28.81 -2.82
C THR A 15 -5.11 29.29 -4.27
N ILE A 16 -4.38 28.52 -5.09
CA ILE A 16 -4.20 28.85 -6.52
C ILE A 16 -5.52 28.71 -7.27
N GLN A 17 -6.25 27.62 -7.03
CA GLN A 17 -7.55 27.35 -7.66
C GLN A 17 -8.58 28.42 -7.32
N GLU A 18 -8.66 28.84 -6.06
CA GLU A 18 -9.56 29.92 -5.61
C GLU A 18 -9.22 31.24 -6.28
N ARG A 19 -7.93 31.60 -6.34
CA ARG A 19 -7.49 32.84 -6.99
C ARG A 19 -7.74 32.86 -8.50
N SER A 20 -7.62 31.73 -9.16
CA SER A 20 -7.85 31.60 -10.61
C SER A 20 -9.33 31.40 -10.98
N GLY A 21 -10.15 31.00 -10.02
CA GLY A 21 -11.53 30.58 -10.24
C GLY A 21 -11.68 29.29 -11.07
N LYS A 22 -10.59 28.51 -11.21
CA LYS A 22 -10.52 27.30 -12.04
C LYS A 22 -9.91 26.17 -11.26
N ASP A 23 -10.19 24.91 -11.67
CA ASP A 23 -9.55 23.70 -11.14
C ASP A 23 -8.08 23.55 -11.60
N LEU A 24 -7.47 24.57 -12.14
CA LEU A 24 -6.07 24.59 -12.56
C LEU A 24 -5.19 25.07 -11.41
N GLY A 25 -4.06 24.43 -11.19
CA GLY A 25 -3.16 24.84 -10.11
C GLY A 25 -1.99 23.90 -9.86
N ALA A 26 -2.04 22.68 -10.39
CA ALA A 26 -0.98 21.70 -10.26
C ALA A 26 -0.94 20.74 -11.45
N THR A 27 0.25 20.22 -11.73
CA THR A 27 0.46 19.11 -12.65
C THR A 27 1.21 18.02 -11.89
N PHE A 28 0.69 16.81 -11.91
CA PHE A 28 1.32 15.65 -11.28
C PHE A 28 1.93 14.74 -12.33
N LEU A 29 3.15 14.28 -12.07
CA LEU A 29 3.85 13.31 -12.91
C LEU A 29 4.01 12.01 -12.10
N SER A 30 3.59 10.90 -12.67
CA SER A 30 3.67 9.59 -12.01
C SER A 30 3.84 8.47 -13.03
N GLY A 31 4.66 7.49 -12.72
CA GLY A 31 4.75 6.26 -13.51
C GLY A 31 3.59 5.28 -13.23
N THR A 32 2.90 5.45 -12.11
CA THR A 32 1.72 4.68 -11.71
C THR A 32 0.73 5.60 -11.01
N THR A 33 -0.48 5.71 -11.52
CA THR A 33 -1.53 6.56 -10.93
C THR A 33 -2.32 5.86 -9.83
N ILE A 34 -2.36 4.54 -9.86
CA ILE A 34 -3.04 3.70 -8.85
C ILE A 34 -2.09 2.55 -8.52
N SER A 35 -1.46 2.60 -7.34
CA SER A 35 -0.50 1.57 -6.92
C SER A 35 -1.08 0.60 -5.88
N ASN A 36 -1.83 1.09 -4.89
CA ASN A 36 -2.27 0.29 -3.76
C ASN A 36 -3.79 0.22 -3.58
N SER A 37 -4.52 1.27 -3.93
CA SER A 37 -5.97 1.28 -3.76
C SER A 37 -6.68 2.24 -4.70
N LEU A 38 -7.96 1.96 -4.94
CA LEU A 38 -8.85 2.82 -5.73
C LEU A 38 -9.06 4.20 -5.08
N THR A 39 -8.79 4.33 -3.79
CA THR A 39 -8.84 5.60 -3.05
C THR A 39 -7.85 6.63 -3.62
N GLU A 40 -6.73 6.17 -4.16
CA GLU A 40 -5.71 7.04 -4.74
C GLU A 40 -6.27 7.84 -5.92
N LEU A 41 -7.12 7.24 -6.73
CA LEU A 41 -7.76 7.93 -7.85
C LEU A 41 -8.68 9.05 -7.37
N TYR A 42 -9.47 8.81 -6.32
CA TYR A 42 -10.28 9.86 -5.70
C TYR A 42 -9.42 11.01 -5.20
N LEU A 43 -8.28 10.72 -4.57
CA LEU A 43 -7.37 11.74 -4.09
C LEU A 43 -6.83 12.61 -5.24
N LEU A 44 -6.49 12.02 -6.39
CA LEU A 44 -6.09 12.80 -7.57
C LEU A 44 -7.18 13.78 -8.01
N PHE A 45 -8.43 13.34 -8.11
CA PHE A 45 -9.56 14.22 -8.44
C PHE A 45 -9.78 15.30 -7.38
N LYS A 46 -9.60 14.97 -6.11
CA LYS A 46 -9.71 15.93 -5.01
C LYS A 46 -8.70 17.08 -5.12
N TYR A 47 -7.49 16.81 -5.62
CA TYR A 47 -6.48 17.83 -5.88
C TYR A 47 -6.74 18.59 -7.19
N LEU A 48 -7.09 17.87 -8.26
CA LEU A 48 -7.04 18.39 -9.62
C LEU A 48 -8.41 18.86 -10.16
N ARG A 49 -9.52 18.35 -9.60
CA ARG A 49 -10.87 18.63 -10.08
C ARG A 49 -11.90 18.81 -8.96
N PRO A 50 -11.62 19.66 -7.94
CA PRO A 50 -12.53 19.81 -6.80
C PRO A 50 -13.90 20.35 -7.19
N GLN A 51 -13.98 21.35 -8.10
CA GLN A 51 -15.26 21.92 -8.53
C GLN A 51 -16.09 20.91 -9.36
N ALA A 52 -15.43 20.07 -10.16
CA ALA A 52 -16.13 19.03 -10.91
C ALA A 52 -16.72 17.95 -9.97
N LEU A 53 -15.99 17.56 -8.93
CA LEU A 53 -16.52 16.66 -7.88
C LEU A 53 -17.71 17.28 -7.15
N GLU A 54 -17.62 18.55 -6.80
CA GLU A 54 -18.69 19.27 -6.10
C GLU A 54 -19.95 19.40 -6.95
N LYS A 55 -19.80 19.77 -8.22
CA LYS A 55 -20.93 19.88 -9.19
C LYS A 55 -21.67 18.55 -9.36
N GLN A 56 -20.99 17.42 -9.23
CA GLN A 56 -21.58 16.10 -9.33
C GLN A 56 -22.05 15.54 -7.96
N GLY A 57 -21.85 16.27 -6.87
CA GLY A 57 -22.21 15.83 -5.51
C GLY A 57 -21.38 14.67 -4.98
N ILE A 58 -20.17 14.47 -5.51
CA ILE A 58 -19.23 13.38 -5.16
C ILE A 58 -17.90 13.90 -4.58
N ASN A 59 -17.94 15.05 -3.92
CA ASN A 59 -16.77 15.69 -3.32
C ASN A 59 -16.28 15.02 -2.03
N SER A 60 -17.08 14.18 -1.38
CA SER A 60 -16.64 13.30 -0.30
C SER A 60 -16.23 11.93 -0.82
N PHE A 61 -15.30 11.27 -0.10
CA PHE A 61 -14.88 9.91 -0.49
C PHE A 61 -16.05 8.92 -0.50
N ASP A 62 -16.92 8.99 0.50
CA ASP A 62 -18.06 8.07 0.60
C ASP A 62 -19.04 8.23 -0.55
N ALA A 63 -19.34 9.47 -0.96
CA ALA A 63 -20.20 9.75 -2.11
C ALA A 63 -19.56 9.27 -3.41
N TRP A 64 -18.25 9.52 -3.60
CA TRP A 64 -17.50 9.06 -4.76
C TRP A 64 -17.46 7.52 -4.83
N ALA A 65 -17.14 6.87 -3.71
CA ALA A 65 -17.06 5.42 -3.62
C ALA A 65 -18.41 4.75 -3.88
N ALA A 66 -19.50 5.34 -3.40
CA ALA A 66 -20.85 4.84 -3.68
C ALA A 66 -21.20 4.82 -5.17
N VAL A 67 -20.62 5.75 -5.95
CA VAL A 67 -20.84 5.82 -7.40
C VAL A 67 -19.89 4.91 -8.19
N PHE A 68 -18.60 4.87 -7.83
CA PHE A 68 -17.56 4.28 -8.68
C PHE A 68 -16.87 3.05 -8.12
N ALA A 69 -17.05 2.73 -6.86
CA ALA A 69 -16.33 1.64 -6.22
C ALA A 69 -17.26 0.57 -5.64
N LYS A 70 -16.85 -0.67 -5.76
CA LYS A 70 -17.51 -1.81 -5.11
C LYS A 70 -16.57 -2.41 -4.07
N LYS A 71 -17.09 -2.62 -2.88
CA LYS A 71 -16.38 -3.40 -1.85
C LYS A 71 -16.33 -4.85 -2.24
N SER A 72 -15.20 -5.47 -2.09
CA SER A 72 -15.01 -6.91 -2.12
C SER A 72 -14.47 -7.38 -0.78
N THR A 73 -14.89 -8.55 -0.39
CA THR A 73 -14.41 -9.22 0.81
C THR A 73 -13.36 -10.23 0.38
N ASP A 74 -12.16 -10.08 0.92
CA ASP A 74 -11.06 -11.01 0.71
C ASP A 74 -10.68 -11.67 2.02
N TYR A 75 -10.26 -12.93 1.92
CA TYR A 75 -9.67 -13.66 3.01
C TYR A 75 -8.15 -13.64 2.85
N GLU A 76 -7.44 -13.19 3.87
CA GLU A 76 -5.99 -13.14 3.88
C GLU A 76 -5.46 -13.92 5.09
N PHE A 77 -4.30 -14.55 4.93
CA PHE A 77 -3.60 -15.10 6.08
C PHE A 77 -2.89 -13.96 6.84
N SER A 78 -3.12 -13.91 8.14
CA SER A 78 -2.33 -13.06 9.03
C SER A 78 -0.94 -13.65 9.23
N ILE A 79 -0.02 -12.89 9.81
CA ILE A 79 1.30 -13.40 10.20
C ILE A 79 1.19 -14.54 11.23
N THR A 80 0.09 -14.59 11.97
CA THR A 80 -0.22 -15.68 12.90
C THR A 80 -0.87 -16.90 12.24
N ASN A 81 -0.92 -16.91 10.90
CA ASN A 81 -1.53 -17.96 10.07
C ASN A 81 -3.05 -18.14 10.31
N ASP A 82 -3.70 -17.11 10.89
CA ASP A 82 -5.15 -17.09 11.02
C ASP A 82 -5.77 -16.51 9.75
N ILE A 83 -6.94 -16.99 9.37
CA ILE A 83 -7.70 -16.42 8.26
C ILE A 83 -8.42 -15.18 8.76
N ILE A 84 -8.07 -14.02 8.22
CA ILE A 84 -8.70 -12.74 8.50
C ILE A 84 -9.49 -12.27 7.28
N GLN A 85 -10.68 -11.75 7.54
CA GLN A 85 -11.52 -11.15 6.53
C GLN A 85 -11.21 -9.65 6.42
N LYS A 86 -10.91 -9.19 5.20
CA LYS A 86 -10.71 -7.77 4.92
C LYS A 86 -11.63 -7.29 3.82
N GLU A 87 -12.32 -6.19 4.09
CA GLU A 87 -13.07 -5.47 3.06
C GLU A 87 -12.15 -4.44 2.39
N ARG A 88 -12.14 -4.44 1.07
CA ARG A 88 -11.38 -3.48 0.27
C ARG A 88 -12.18 -3.01 -0.93
N PHE A 89 -11.98 -1.76 -1.33
CA PHE A 89 -12.45 -1.26 -2.61
C PHE A 89 -11.48 -1.70 -3.71
N ARG A 90 -11.76 -2.83 -4.37
CA ARG A 90 -10.89 -3.37 -5.42
C ARG A 90 -11.48 -3.28 -6.82
N THR A 91 -12.78 -3.09 -6.92
CA THR A 91 -13.46 -3.15 -8.21
C THR A 91 -14.13 -1.81 -8.49
N PHE A 92 -13.85 -1.25 -9.66
CA PHE A 92 -14.60 -0.12 -10.17
C PHE A 92 -15.92 -0.58 -10.80
N ILE A 93 -16.95 0.21 -10.58
CA ILE A 93 -18.21 0.19 -11.34
C ILE A 93 -18.30 1.47 -12.15
N LYS A 94 -19.14 1.50 -13.19
CA LYS A 94 -19.26 2.64 -14.11
C LYS A 94 -17.90 3.07 -14.71
N VAL A 95 -17.13 2.07 -15.13
CA VAL A 95 -15.77 2.28 -15.66
C VAL A 95 -15.74 3.25 -16.87
N PRO A 96 -16.68 3.21 -17.83
CA PRO A 96 -16.68 4.15 -18.95
C PRO A 96 -16.79 5.61 -18.50
N GLU A 97 -17.68 5.91 -17.55
CA GLU A 97 -17.89 7.26 -17.02
C GLU A 97 -16.68 7.74 -16.24
N LEU A 98 -16.08 6.86 -15.43
CA LEU A 98 -14.86 7.14 -14.68
C LEU A 98 -13.67 7.38 -15.63
N ALA A 99 -13.53 6.57 -16.67
CA ALA A 99 -12.49 6.72 -17.69
C ALA A 99 -12.62 8.05 -18.45
N ALA A 100 -13.84 8.44 -18.81
CA ALA A 100 -14.12 9.73 -19.46
C ALA A 100 -13.73 10.89 -18.54
N PHE A 101 -14.07 10.82 -17.26
CA PHE A 101 -13.70 11.84 -16.26
C PHE A 101 -12.20 11.92 -16.05
N TYR A 102 -11.53 10.76 -16.01
CA TYR A 102 -10.07 10.68 -15.90
C TYR A 102 -9.36 11.24 -17.14
N ALA A 103 -9.86 10.95 -18.34
CA ALA A 103 -9.27 11.42 -19.59
C ALA A 103 -9.28 12.97 -19.72
N GLU A 104 -10.16 13.67 -19.02
CA GLU A 104 -10.19 15.14 -19.01
C GLU A 104 -8.96 15.76 -18.31
N ILE A 105 -8.31 15.03 -17.40
CA ILE A 105 -7.22 15.54 -16.56
C ILE A 105 -5.89 14.83 -16.77
N CYS A 106 -5.87 13.75 -17.56
CA CYS A 106 -4.70 12.88 -17.68
C CYS A 106 -4.25 12.72 -19.12
N ASP A 107 -2.98 13.02 -19.40
CA ASP A 107 -2.30 12.55 -20.59
C ASP A 107 -1.58 11.23 -20.25
N PHE A 108 -2.25 10.11 -20.54
CA PHE A 108 -1.74 8.78 -20.24
C PHE A 108 -0.98 8.20 -21.44
N ARG A 109 0.27 7.79 -21.19
CA ARG A 109 1.13 7.17 -22.18
C ARG A 109 1.67 5.86 -21.64
N THR A 110 1.57 4.81 -22.45
CA THR A 110 2.18 3.51 -22.15
C THR A 110 3.56 3.42 -22.80
N ALA A 111 4.37 2.46 -22.34
CA ALA A 111 5.65 2.18 -22.99
C ALA A 111 5.50 1.87 -24.48
N LYS A 112 4.40 1.22 -24.88
CA LYS A 112 4.07 0.92 -26.26
C LYS A 112 3.78 2.21 -27.06
N ASP A 113 3.09 3.18 -26.48
CA ASP A 113 2.75 4.44 -27.13
C ASP A 113 3.99 5.29 -27.46
N ILE A 114 5.02 5.16 -26.64
CA ILE A 114 6.29 5.90 -26.81
C ILE A 114 7.41 5.07 -27.43
N GLY A 115 7.11 3.84 -27.87
CA GLY A 115 8.04 2.98 -28.61
C GLY A 115 9.20 2.43 -27.78
N ILE A 116 9.04 2.30 -26.47
CA ILE A 116 10.07 1.67 -25.62
C ILE A 116 9.93 0.16 -25.69
N ASP A 117 10.98 -0.49 -26.19
CA ASP A 117 11.12 -1.94 -26.09
C ASP A 117 11.41 -2.32 -24.63
N ARG A 118 10.61 -3.24 -24.12
CA ARG A 118 10.83 -3.83 -22.81
C ARG A 118 11.54 -5.17 -23.00
N PRO A 119 12.55 -5.49 -22.15
CA PRO A 119 13.12 -6.82 -22.13
C PRO A 119 12.06 -7.87 -21.81
N GLU A 120 12.17 -9.02 -22.41
CA GLU A 120 11.31 -10.16 -22.08
C GLU A 120 11.54 -10.57 -20.62
N LYS A 121 10.44 -10.75 -19.90
CA LYS A 121 10.49 -11.19 -18.52
C LYS A 121 10.60 -12.71 -18.48
N ASN A 122 11.74 -13.21 -18.04
CA ASN A 122 11.94 -14.62 -17.74
C ASN A 122 11.97 -14.80 -16.23
N GLU A 123 10.86 -15.22 -15.64
CA GLU A 123 10.77 -15.50 -14.22
C GLU A 123 11.11 -16.97 -13.96
N ILE A 124 12.18 -17.20 -13.22
CA ILE A 124 12.55 -18.51 -12.71
C ILE A 124 12.27 -18.51 -11.21
N LEU A 125 11.27 -19.25 -10.80
CA LEU A 125 10.93 -19.41 -9.39
C LEU A 125 11.82 -20.50 -8.77
N HIS A 126 12.73 -20.08 -7.89
CA HIS A 126 13.50 -20.98 -7.05
C HIS A 126 12.82 -21.09 -5.69
N ASN A 127 12.24 -22.25 -5.39
CA ASN A 127 11.66 -22.51 -4.08
C ASN A 127 12.68 -23.24 -3.22
N ILE A 128 13.20 -22.57 -2.21
CA ILE A 128 14.17 -23.12 -1.25
C ILE A 128 13.39 -23.41 0.05
N PRO A 129 13.33 -24.67 0.50
CA PRO A 129 12.67 -25.00 1.76
C PRO A 129 13.46 -24.42 2.93
N PRO A 130 12.79 -24.04 4.04
CA PRO A 130 13.48 -23.57 5.23
C PRO A 130 14.36 -24.67 5.85
N THR A 131 15.44 -24.27 6.49
CA THR A 131 16.24 -25.19 7.31
C THR A 131 15.50 -25.54 8.61
N PRO A 132 15.86 -26.62 9.30
CA PRO A 132 15.24 -26.98 10.59
C PRO A 132 15.32 -25.84 11.62
N GLU A 133 16.41 -25.11 11.64
CA GLU A 133 16.62 -23.97 12.53
C GLU A 133 15.68 -22.80 12.17
N GLN A 134 15.48 -22.56 10.88
CA GLN A 134 14.52 -21.56 10.40
C GLN A 134 13.08 -21.96 10.76
N GLU A 135 12.71 -23.24 10.65
CA GLU A 135 11.38 -23.72 11.06
C GLU A 135 11.11 -23.47 12.55
N VAL A 136 12.11 -23.75 13.40
CA VAL A 136 12.01 -23.44 14.83
C VAL A 136 11.83 -21.96 15.07
N PHE A 137 12.57 -21.12 14.35
CA PHE A 137 12.46 -19.66 14.49
C PHE A 137 11.13 -19.11 13.97
N ILE A 138 10.58 -19.68 12.90
CA ILE A 138 9.24 -19.37 12.42
C ILE A 138 8.19 -19.60 13.53
N GLY A 139 8.30 -20.74 14.24
CA GLY A 139 7.44 -21.02 15.40
C GLY A 139 7.54 -19.94 16.48
N LYS A 140 8.75 -19.48 16.82
CA LYS A 140 8.97 -18.38 17.77
C LYS A 140 8.37 -17.06 17.28
N LEU A 141 8.50 -16.74 16.00
CA LEU A 141 7.90 -15.54 15.42
C LEU A 141 6.36 -15.56 15.48
N MET A 142 5.76 -16.71 15.22
CA MET A 142 4.30 -16.86 15.31
C MET A 142 3.81 -16.68 16.76
N GLU A 143 4.53 -17.25 17.71
CA GLU A 143 4.22 -17.09 19.14
C GLU A 143 4.39 -15.64 19.60
N PHE A 144 5.50 -14.97 19.22
CA PHE A 144 5.68 -13.54 19.46
C PHE A 144 4.57 -12.69 18.85
N ALA A 145 4.18 -12.97 17.61
CA ALA A 145 3.12 -12.22 16.94
C ALA A 145 1.76 -12.34 17.67
N LYS A 146 1.49 -13.50 18.30
CA LYS A 146 0.29 -13.76 19.09
C LYS A 146 0.36 -13.11 20.48
N SER A 147 1.43 -13.38 21.22
CA SER A 147 1.57 -13.00 22.63
C SER A 147 2.06 -11.56 22.83
N GLY A 148 2.91 -11.04 21.94
CA GLY A 148 3.67 -9.82 22.12
C GLY A 148 4.91 -9.98 23.00
N ASP A 149 5.20 -11.20 23.48
CA ASP A 149 6.36 -11.48 24.33
C ASP A 149 7.65 -11.52 23.49
N ALA A 150 8.39 -10.42 23.50
CA ALA A 150 9.64 -10.28 22.75
C ALA A 150 10.78 -11.11 23.32
N THR A 151 10.67 -11.62 24.55
CA THR A 151 11.69 -12.49 25.15
C THR A 151 11.82 -13.82 24.40
N ILE A 152 10.76 -14.27 23.74
CA ILE A 152 10.76 -15.46 22.87
C ILE A 152 11.78 -15.32 21.73
N LEU A 153 12.01 -14.08 21.26
CA LEU A 153 12.99 -13.76 20.21
C LEU A 153 14.39 -13.46 20.78
N GLY A 154 14.61 -13.65 22.07
CA GLY A 154 15.90 -13.37 22.73
C GLY A 154 16.20 -11.89 22.96
N ARG A 155 15.19 -11.01 22.90
CA ARG A 155 15.33 -9.56 23.12
C ARG A 155 14.59 -9.09 24.39
N SER A 156 14.87 -7.87 24.81
CA SER A 156 14.13 -7.22 25.89
C SER A 156 12.63 -7.08 25.57
N PRO A 157 11.75 -7.04 26.59
CA PRO A 157 10.35 -6.78 26.42
C PRO A 157 10.11 -5.51 25.59
N LEU A 158 8.99 -5.48 24.84
CA LEU A 158 8.64 -4.33 24.01
C LEU A 158 8.33 -3.10 24.89
N SER A 159 8.79 -1.93 24.47
CA SER A 159 8.33 -0.66 25.00
C SER A 159 6.90 -0.37 24.51
N GLU A 160 6.20 0.58 25.13
CA GLU A 160 4.83 0.97 24.73
C GLU A 160 4.75 1.41 23.25
N SER A 161 5.78 2.07 22.73
CA SER A 161 5.85 2.46 21.31
C SER A 161 6.10 1.27 20.39
N GLU A 162 6.88 0.30 20.82
CA GLU A 162 7.18 -0.91 20.07
C GLU A 162 6.00 -1.88 20.03
N GLU A 163 5.14 -1.90 21.06
CA GLU A 163 3.91 -2.72 21.04
C GLU A 163 3.02 -2.37 19.85
N ARG A 164 2.89 -1.07 19.53
CA ARG A 164 2.14 -0.62 18.33
C ARG A 164 2.79 -1.04 17.02
N ALA A 165 4.10 -1.25 17.03
CA ALA A 165 4.90 -1.70 15.90
C ALA A 165 5.20 -3.20 15.90
N LYS A 166 4.57 -3.98 16.78
CA LYS A 166 4.84 -5.42 16.98
C LYS A 166 4.90 -6.20 15.67
N MET A 167 3.95 -5.97 14.77
CA MET A 167 3.89 -6.67 13.50
C MET A 167 5.01 -6.25 12.53
N LEU A 168 5.44 -5.00 12.61
CA LEU A 168 6.59 -4.52 11.83
C LEU A 168 7.88 -5.18 12.32
N ILE A 169 8.04 -5.31 13.63
CA ILE A 169 9.17 -6.01 14.27
C ILE A 169 9.17 -7.47 13.82
N ALA A 170 8.03 -8.17 13.90
CA ALA A 170 7.93 -9.56 13.44
C ALA A 170 8.32 -9.71 11.96
N THR A 171 7.90 -8.79 11.11
CA THR A 171 8.23 -8.80 9.68
C THR A 171 9.72 -8.56 9.43
N ASP A 172 10.37 -7.68 10.21
CA ASP A 172 11.81 -7.43 10.09
C ASP A 172 12.62 -8.69 10.48
N TYR A 173 12.23 -9.35 11.57
CA TYR A 173 12.86 -10.62 11.98
C TYR A 173 12.63 -11.72 10.93
N ALA A 174 11.41 -11.84 10.38
CA ALA A 174 11.11 -12.81 9.34
C ALA A 174 11.98 -12.60 8.09
N ARG A 175 12.18 -11.34 7.68
CA ARG A 175 13.05 -11.00 6.57
C ARG A 175 14.52 -11.30 6.83
N LYS A 176 15.03 -10.99 8.03
CA LYS A 176 16.39 -11.34 8.43
C LYS A 176 16.60 -12.85 8.45
N MET A 177 15.68 -13.58 9.05
CA MET A 177 15.72 -15.05 9.12
C MET A 177 15.72 -15.69 7.72
N SER A 178 14.94 -15.14 6.77
CA SER A 178 14.87 -15.66 5.41
C SER A 178 16.16 -15.46 4.61
N LEU A 179 16.99 -14.50 5.01
CA LEU A 179 18.30 -14.27 4.41
C LEU A 179 19.38 -15.11 5.11
N ASP A 180 19.50 -14.96 6.41
CA ASP A 180 20.48 -15.67 7.23
C ASP A 180 20.12 -15.51 8.72
N LEU A 181 20.01 -16.61 9.46
CA LEU A 181 19.75 -16.58 10.90
C LEU A 181 20.83 -15.84 11.71
N ARG A 182 22.07 -15.80 11.22
CA ARG A 182 23.16 -15.04 11.86
C ARG A 182 22.92 -13.53 11.89
N MET A 183 22.00 -13.02 11.08
CA MET A 183 21.54 -11.61 11.17
C MET A 183 20.70 -11.34 12.44
N ILE A 184 20.27 -12.39 13.14
CA ILE A 184 19.48 -12.32 14.38
C ILE A 184 20.33 -12.79 15.56
N ASP A 185 21.02 -13.90 15.40
CA ASP A 185 21.93 -14.50 16.39
C ASP A 185 23.21 -14.91 15.68
N GLU A 186 24.32 -14.23 16.01
CA GLU A 186 25.63 -14.47 15.37
C GLU A 186 26.14 -15.90 15.57
N ASN A 187 25.64 -16.62 16.58
CA ASN A 187 26.01 -18.01 16.87
C ASN A 187 25.05 -19.01 16.17
N ALA A 188 24.01 -18.56 15.48
CA ALA A 188 23.14 -19.45 14.77
C ALA A 188 23.86 -20.06 13.55
N TYR A 189 23.74 -21.38 13.40
CA TYR A 189 24.19 -22.04 12.18
C TYR A 189 23.14 -21.89 11.09
N SER A 190 23.56 -21.46 9.92
CA SER A 190 22.70 -21.36 8.74
C SER A 190 23.48 -21.89 7.55
N ASP A 191 23.06 -23.04 7.06
CA ASP A 191 23.64 -23.72 5.91
C ASP A 191 22.79 -23.41 4.66
N HIS A 192 23.05 -22.23 4.09
CA HIS A 192 22.45 -21.80 2.82
C HIS A 192 23.52 -21.63 1.75
#